data_f49a33aeae304178590b3aa794b90c0f
#
_entry.id   f49a33aeae304178590b3aa794b90c0f
#
_cell.length_a   1.000
_cell.length_b   1.000
_cell.length_c   1.000
_cell.angle_alpha   90.00
_cell.angle_beta   90.00
_cell.angle_gamma   90.00
#
_symmetry.space_group_name_H-M   'P 1'
#
loop_
_entity.id
_entity.type
_entity.pdbx_description
1 polymer ?
#
loop_
_entity_poly.entity_id
_entity_poly.type
_entity_poly.pdbx_seq_one_letter_code
_entity_poly.pdbx_strand_id
1 'polypeptide(L)' 'MNGLKPKVLFLCTGNSCRSQMAEGWARALHGDVLEPYSAGVEVHGLNPDAVRVMAEAGIDISRHRSQHVDEIGRAHV' A
#
# COMPACT_ATOMS: atom_id res chain seq x y z
N MET A 1 18.64 -8.92 -14.48
CA MET A 1 18.63 -8.10 -14.19
C MET A 1 18.14 -7.88 -13.15
N ASN A 2 18.62 -7.77 -12.57
CA ASN A 2 18.51 -7.78 -11.56
C ASN A 2 18.23 -6.68 -10.83
N GLY A 3 18.17 -5.83 -10.83
CA GLY A 3 17.89 -4.67 -10.11
C GLY A 3 16.42 -4.27 -10.11
N LEU A 4 15.61 -4.88 -10.91
CA LEU A 4 14.20 -4.54 -11.04
C LEU A 4 13.34 -5.50 -10.26
N LYS A 5 12.53 -4.96 -9.35
CA LYS A 5 11.56 -5.73 -8.60
C LYS A 5 10.20 -5.66 -9.29
N PRO A 6 9.43 -6.74 -9.31
CA PRO A 6 8.05 -6.64 -9.80
C PRO A 6 7.25 -5.68 -8.95
N LYS A 7 6.37 -4.93 -9.59
CA LYS A 7 5.46 -4.01 -8.91
C LYS A 7 4.13 -4.71 -8.70
N VAL A 8 3.62 -4.63 -7.48
CA VAL A 8 2.36 -5.27 -7.11
C VAL A 8 1.41 -4.20 -6.60
N LEU A 9 0.25 -4.12 -7.20
CA LEU A 9 -0.76 -3.14 -6.80
C LEU A 9 -1.90 -3.83 -6.07
N PHE A 10 -2.14 -3.43 -4.83
CA PHE A 10 -3.31 -3.86 -4.07
C PHE A 10 -4.40 -2.82 -4.27
N LEU A 11 -5.50 -3.22 -4.88
CA LEU A 11 -6.58 -2.32 -5.24
C LEU A 11 -7.81 -2.60 -4.38
N CYS A 12 -8.39 -1.53 -3.83
CA CYS A 12 -9.67 -1.64 -3.14
C CYS A 12 -10.48 -0.38 -3.44
N THR A 13 -11.69 -0.29 -2.89
CA THR A 13 -12.55 0.84 -3.20
C THR A 13 -11.97 2.15 -2.63
N GLY A 14 -11.71 2.19 -1.32
CA GLY A 14 -11.37 3.45 -0.64
C GLY A 14 -9.90 3.70 -0.40
N ASN A 15 -9.06 2.70 -0.57
CA ASN A 15 -7.63 2.75 -0.23
C ASN A 15 -7.42 3.27 1.20
N SER A 16 -8.24 2.82 2.13
CA SER A 16 -8.19 3.28 3.51
C SER A 16 -7.78 2.22 4.51
N CYS A 17 -8.07 0.96 4.24
CA CYS A 17 -7.85 -0.12 5.20
C CYS A 17 -7.20 -1.35 4.56
N ARG A 18 -7.99 -2.18 3.85
CA ARG A 18 -7.49 -3.48 3.36
C ARG A 18 -6.28 -3.41 2.47
N SER A 19 -6.32 -2.56 1.45
CA SER A 19 -5.18 -2.48 0.53
C SER A 19 -3.97 -1.84 1.19
N GLN A 20 -4.20 -0.90 2.11
CA GLN A 20 -3.11 -0.29 2.87
C GLN A 20 -2.43 -1.32 3.77
N MET A 21 -3.21 -2.16 4.43
CA MET A 21 -2.65 -3.22 5.27
C MET A 21 -1.92 -4.26 4.42
N ALA A 22 -2.48 -4.62 3.26
CA ALA A 22 -1.83 -5.56 2.36
C ALA A 22 -0.49 -5.01 1.88
N GLU A 23 -0.44 -3.74 1.52
CA GLU A 23 0.81 -3.10 1.12
C GLU A 23 1.84 -3.15 2.26
N GLY A 24 1.40 -2.82 3.49
CA GLY A 24 2.29 -2.85 4.65
C GLY A 24 2.87 -4.22 4.89
N TRP A 25 2.05 -5.25 4.87
CA TRP A 25 2.51 -6.63 5.05
C TRP A 25 3.44 -7.06 3.92
N ALA A 26 3.09 -6.75 2.67
CA ALA A 26 3.92 -7.14 1.53
C ALA A 26 5.29 -6.46 1.62
N ARG A 27 5.32 -5.19 2.00
CA ARG A 27 6.58 -4.47 2.15
C ARG A 27 7.43 -5.03 3.28
N ALA A 28 6.79 -5.37 4.41
CA ALA A 28 7.50 -5.91 5.56
C ALA A 28 8.06 -7.31 5.28
N LEU A 29 7.30 -8.15 4.59
CA LEU A 29 7.69 -9.54 4.38
C LEU A 29 8.50 -9.75 3.11
N HIS A 30 8.24 -8.97 2.07
CA HIS A 30 8.81 -9.20 0.74
C HIS A 30 9.30 -7.93 0.04
N GLY A 31 9.56 -6.87 0.81
CA GLY A 31 10.03 -5.61 0.23
C GLY A 31 11.39 -5.72 -0.45
N ASP A 32 12.13 -6.77 -0.16
CA ASP A 32 13.43 -7.02 -0.79
C ASP A 32 13.29 -7.61 -2.21
N VAL A 33 12.13 -8.18 -2.55
CA VAL A 33 11.94 -8.85 -3.84
C VAL A 33 10.80 -8.25 -4.66
N LEU A 34 9.99 -7.34 -4.09
CA LEU A 34 8.92 -6.71 -4.85
C LEU A 34 8.65 -5.28 -4.35
N GLU A 35 8.01 -4.48 -5.18
CA GLU A 35 7.59 -3.13 -4.82
C GLU A 35 6.08 -3.12 -4.69
N PRO A 36 5.55 -3.08 -3.46
CA PRO A 36 4.10 -3.05 -3.26
C PRO A 36 3.55 -1.63 -3.31
N TYR A 37 2.38 -1.50 -3.86
CA TYR A 37 1.61 -0.26 -3.90
C TYR A 37 0.18 -0.55 -3.53
N SER A 38 -0.55 0.46 -3.11
CA SER A 38 -1.98 0.33 -2.89
C SER A 38 -2.69 1.54 -3.46
N ALA A 39 -3.93 1.34 -3.90
CA ALA A 39 -4.73 2.41 -4.47
C ALA A 39 -6.21 2.07 -4.35
N GLY A 40 -7.05 3.07 -4.59
CA GLY A 40 -8.49 2.89 -4.60
C GLY A 40 -9.13 3.60 -5.78
N VAL A 41 -10.37 3.25 -6.05
CA VAL A 41 -11.16 3.93 -7.08
C VAL A 41 -11.91 5.12 -6.50
N GLU A 42 -12.04 5.17 -5.17
CA GLU A 42 -12.55 6.34 -4.43
C GLU A 42 -11.62 6.51 -3.24
N VAL A 43 -11.06 7.70 -3.05
CA VAL A 43 -10.09 7.93 -1.98
C VAL A 43 -10.82 8.37 -0.71
N HIS A 44 -10.74 7.58 0.34
CA HIS A 44 -11.42 7.86 1.60
C HIS A 44 -10.46 8.24 2.75
N GLY A 45 -9.18 8.24 2.50
CA GLY A 45 -8.18 8.51 3.53
C GLY A 45 -7.77 7.25 4.28
N LEU A 46 -6.60 7.30 4.90
CA LEU A 46 -6.06 6.17 5.65
C LEU A 46 -6.86 5.97 6.94
N ASN A 47 -7.34 4.76 7.16
CA ASN A 47 -8.15 4.45 8.34
C ASN A 47 -7.24 4.37 9.58
N PRO A 48 -7.52 5.16 10.64
CA PRO A 48 -6.69 5.12 11.85
C PRO A 48 -6.66 3.76 12.54
N ASP A 49 -7.74 2.98 12.43
CA ASP A 49 -7.77 1.64 13.02
C ASP A 49 -6.80 0.71 12.28
N ALA A 50 -6.65 0.87 10.97
CA ALA A 50 -5.67 0.09 10.22
C ALA A 50 -4.27 0.43 10.68
N VAL A 51 -3.97 1.70 10.91
CA VAL A 51 -2.67 2.13 11.42
C VAL A 51 -2.39 1.48 12.78
N ARG A 52 -3.39 1.50 13.66
CA ARG A 52 -3.24 0.94 15.01
C ARG A 52 -3.01 -0.57 14.97
N VAL A 53 -3.81 -1.28 14.19
CA VAL A 53 -3.70 -2.74 14.10
C VAL A 53 -2.35 -3.14 13.51
N MET A 54 -1.90 -2.44 12.47
CA MET A 54 -0.59 -2.74 11.87
C MET A 54 0.55 -2.44 12.84
N ALA A 55 0.43 -1.36 13.61
CA ALA A 55 1.44 -1.04 14.62
C ALA A 55 1.56 -2.13 15.67
N GLU A 56 0.44 -2.76 16.04
CA GLU A 56 0.45 -3.88 16.99
C GLU A 56 1.22 -5.07 16.43
N ALA A 57 1.26 -5.20 15.12
CA ALA A 57 2.03 -6.25 14.45
C ALA A 57 3.47 -5.82 14.15
N GLY A 58 3.86 -4.64 14.57
CA GLY A 58 5.21 -4.12 14.34
C GLY A 58 5.39 -3.46 12.98
N ILE A 59 4.31 -3.14 12.29
CA ILE A 59 4.38 -2.56 10.95
C ILE A 59 3.79 -1.14 10.98
N ASP A 60 4.61 -0.16 10.63
CA ASP A 60 4.18 1.24 10.63
C ASP A 60 3.68 1.65 9.25
N ILE A 61 2.38 1.88 9.13
CA ILE A 61 1.79 2.43 7.91
C ILE A 61 1.28 3.86 8.11
N SER A 62 1.68 4.50 9.21
CA SER A 62 1.17 5.84 9.55
C SER A 62 1.52 6.90 8.51
N ARG A 63 2.56 6.66 7.72
CA ARG A 63 2.97 7.60 6.67
C ARG A 63 2.38 7.28 5.31
N HIS A 64 1.66 6.18 5.20
CA HIS A 64 0.95 5.86 3.96
C HIS A 64 -0.15 6.89 3.75
N ARG A 65 -0.49 7.15 2.51
CA ARG A 65 -1.63 7.98 2.22
C ARG A 65 -2.55 7.24 1.26
N SER A 66 -3.83 7.54 1.38
CA SER A 66 -4.82 7.00 0.48
C SER A 66 -4.62 7.64 -0.91
N GLN A 67 -4.58 6.85 -1.97
CA GLN A 67 -4.37 7.38 -3.30
C GLN A 67 -5.26 6.70 -4.32
N HIS A 68 -5.62 7.47 -5.34
CA HIS A 68 -6.44 6.97 -6.42
C HIS A 68 -5.58 6.17 -7.39
N VAL A 69 -6.19 5.17 -8.02
CA VAL A 69 -5.47 4.31 -8.96
C VAL A 69 -4.85 5.11 -10.11
N ASP A 70 -5.48 6.22 -10.51
CA ASP A 70 -4.93 7.07 -11.56
C ASP A 70 -3.61 7.73 -11.16
N GLU A 71 -3.44 8.04 -9.88
CA GLU A 71 -2.18 8.62 -9.39
C GLU A 71 -1.03 7.64 -9.54
N ILE A 72 -1.30 6.37 -9.23
CA ILE A 72 -0.30 5.30 -9.40
C ILE A 72 0.08 5.19 -10.87
N GLY A 73 -0.91 5.17 -11.75
CA GLY A 73 -0.65 5.06 -13.18
C GLY A 73 0.21 6.18 -13.71
N ARG A 74 -0.05 7.41 -13.27
CA ARG A 74 0.75 8.57 -13.70
C ARG A 74 2.17 8.52 -13.18
N ALA A 75 2.34 8.03 -11.96
CA ALA A 75 3.65 8.04 -11.32
C ALA A 75 4.57 6.95 -11.85
N HIS A 76 4.00 5.86 -12.39
CA HIS A 76 4.79 4.68 -12.69
C HIS A 76 4.64 4.17 -14.14
N VAL A 77 4.07 4.98 -14.98
CA VAL A 77 3.94 4.63 -16.40
C VAL A 77 5.20 5.02 -17.18
#